data_c70ee145295d888fc966cb2c14864446
#
_entry.id   c70ee145295d888fc966cb2c14864446
#
_cell.length_a   1.000
_cell.length_b   1.000
_cell.length_c   1.000
_cell.angle_alpha   90.00
_cell.angle_beta   90.00
_cell.angle_gamma   90.00
#
_symmetry.space_group_name_H-M   'P 1'
#
loop_
_entity.id
_entity.type
_entity.pdbx_description
1 polymer ?
#
loop_
_entity_poly.entity_id
_entity_poly.type
_entity_poly.pdbx_seq_one_letter_code
_entity_poly.pdbx_strand_id
1 'polypeptide(L)'
;MGTFHFQRTALSRRGDYRMVFYDQPGHGRSGRLEHGEYTLESLGGALKRVIDETAPEGALVLIGHSMGGMTIMALAELYPDLFGERIQGVVLSSTSAGKLDEVNLGMPDFLSRFSKPLMPVIIGGGKLTSGVVDSIRRASTDLAWLLTRRYGFGTDKPSPALVSYVELMNARTSTEVVTRYLRTIYTHARYPALEALKLVKALVICGEDDKLTPLEHSAEICRILPDAEFVAVPGAGHVALLERPDIVNAALLDFLEQID
;
A
#
# COMPACT_ATOMS: atom_id res chain seq x y z
N MET A 1 -3.39 -10.45 -2.10
CA MET A 1 -2.86 -11.65 -1.37
C MET A 1 -1.34 -11.85 -1.53
N GLY A 2 -0.75 -11.64 -2.70
CA GLY A 2 0.67 -11.93 -2.96
C GLY A 2 1.66 -11.11 -2.15
N THR A 3 1.36 -9.85 -1.89
CA THR A 3 2.23 -8.92 -1.16
C THR A 3 2.62 -9.44 0.23
N PHE A 4 1.70 -10.11 0.92
CA PHE A 4 1.91 -10.67 2.27
C PHE A 4 2.33 -12.14 2.27
N HIS A 5 3.03 -12.61 1.22
CA HIS A 5 3.41 -14.02 1.09
C HIS A 5 4.22 -14.54 2.28
N PHE A 6 5.27 -13.83 2.67
CA PHE A 6 6.16 -14.23 3.77
C PHE A 6 5.52 -14.01 5.15
N GLN A 7 4.73 -12.94 5.31
CA GLN A 7 4.02 -12.64 6.54
C GLN A 7 2.96 -13.72 6.83
N ARG A 8 2.20 -14.12 5.80
CA ARG A 8 1.26 -15.23 5.91
C ARG A 8 1.94 -16.50 6.39
N THR A 9 3.11 -16.82 5.83
CA THR A 9 3.85 -18.03 6.20
C THR A 9 4.36 -17.96 7.64
N ALA A 10 4.87 -16.80 8.08
CA ALA A 10 5.34 -16.61 9.44
C ALA A 10 4.21 -16.75 10.47
N LEU A 11 3.10 -16.05 10.24
CA LEU A 11 1.92 -16.08 11.11
C LEU A 11 1.25 -17.47 11.16
N SER A 12 1.18 -18.18 10.02
CA SER A 12 0.61 -19.54 9.98
C SER A 12 1.35 -20.53 10.87
N ARG A 13 2.64 -20.31 11.10
CA ARG A 13 3.46 -21.18 11.96
C ARG A 13 3.16 -21.02 13.45
N ARG A 14 2.66 -19.87 13.86
CA ARG A 14 2.23 -19.65 15.26
C ARG A 14 0.89 -20.33 15.57
N GLY A 15 -0.05 -20.30 14.62
CA GLY A 15 -1.34 -20.97 14.79
C GLY A 15 -2.36 -20.24 15.66
N ASP A 16 -1.99 -19.10 16.25
CA ASP A 16 -2.79 -18.39 17.26
C ASP A 16 -3.78 -17.38 16.66
N TYR A 17 -3.60 -17.03 15.38
CA TYR A 17 -4.38 -15.99 14.71
C TYR A 17 -5.25 -16.53 13.59
N ARG A 18 -6.50 -16.05 13.54
CA ARG A 18 -7.33 -16.17 12.35
C ARG A 18 -6.93 -15.09 11.36
N MET A 19 -6.43 -15.45 10.20
CA MET A 19 -5.98 -14.53 9.17
C MET A 19 -7.01 -14.40 8.05
N VAL A 20 -7.33 -13.16 7.70
CA VAL A 20 -8.17 -12.83 6.53
C VAL A 20 -7.34 -12.04 5.53
N PHE A 21 -7.24 -12.54 4.30
CA PHE A 21 -6.58 -11.86 3.19
C PHE A 21 -7.60 -11.64 2.09
N TYR A 22 -7.73 -10.40 1.65
CA TYR A 22 -8.60 -10.07 0.53
C TYR A 22 -7.85 -9.26 -0.52
N ASP A 23 -8.30 -9.30 -1.75
CA ASP A 23 -7.85 -8.41 -2.82
C ASP A 23 -8.76 -7.19 -2.84
N GLN A 24 -8.20 -6.00 -2.85
CA GLN A 24 -8.99 -4.76 -2.91
C GLN A 24 -9.82 -4.69 -4.20
N PRO A 25 -10.95 -3.97 -4.22
CA PRO A 25 -11.78 -3.81 -5.41
C PRO A 25 -10.95 -3.48 -6.66
N GLY A 26 -11.21 -4.18 -7.75
CA GLY A 26 -10.48 -4.06 -9.01
C GLY A 26 -9.13 -4.78 -9.07
N HIS A 27 -8.65 -5.34 -7.96
CA HIS A 27 -7.38 -6.07 -7.89
C HIS A 27 -7.61 -7.58 -7.79
N GLY A 28 -6.63 -8.33 -8.31
CA GLY A 28 -6.57 -9.78 -8.17
C GLY A 28 -7.86 -10.48 -8.62
N ARG A 29 -8.60 -11.06 -7.65
CA ARG A 29 -9.84 -11.80 -7.88
C ARG A 29 -11.11 -11.01 -7.53
N SER A 30 -10.96 -9.81 -6.97
CA SER A 30 -12.08 -8.94 -6.61
C SER A 30 -12.69 -8.26 -7.83
N GLY A 31 -14.01 -8.07 -7.79
CA GLY A 31 -14.76 -7.36 -8.82
C GLY A 31 -14.30 -5.91 -8.99
N ARG A 32 -14.61 -5.34 -10.15
CA ARG A 32 -14.36 -3.92 -10.42
C ARG A 32 -15.45 -3.06 -9.82
N LEU A 33 -15.07 -1.84 -9.46
CA LEU A 33 -16.01 -0.78 -9.08
C LEU A 33 -16.58 -0.10 -10.33
N GLU A 34 -17.74 0.55 -10.18
CA GLU A 34 -18.32 1.37 -11.25
C GLU A 34 -17.51 2.66 -11.48
N HIS A 35 -17.81 3.37 -12.58
CA HIS A 35 -17.20 4.65 -12.89
C HIS A 35 -17.46 5.65 -11.76
N GLY A 36 -16.41 6.28 -11.24
CA GLY A 36 -16.50 7.27 -10.15
C GLY A 36 -16.28 6.70 -8.74
N GLU A 37 -16.31 5.38 -8.56
CA GLU A 37 -16.18 4.75 -7.24
C GLU A 37 -14.75 4.34 -6.85
N TYR A 38 -13.75 4.67 -7.69
CA TYR A 38 -12.35 4.38 -7.41
C TYR A 38 -11.76 5.42 -6.45
N THR A 39 -12.30 5.45 -5.22
CA THR A 39 -11.89 6.37 -4.16
C THR A 39 -11.39 5.61 -2.94
N LEU A 40 -10.65 6.28 -2.06
CA LEU A 40 -10.22 5.67 -0.79
C LEU A 40 -11.41 5.40 0.13
N GLU A 41 -12.48 6.22 0.06
CA GLU A 41 -13.72 6.02 0.80
C GLU A 41 -14.38 4.70 0.38
N SER A 42 -14.47 4.42 -0.91
CA SER A 42 -14.99 3.14 -1.41
C SER A 42 -14.16 1.95 -0.94
N LEU A 43 -12.82 2.11 -0.84
CA LEU A 43 -11.94 1.07 -0.29
C LEU A 43 -12.15 0.90 1.22
N GLY A 44 -12.29 1.99 1.98
CA GLY A 44 -12.62 1.96 3.41
C GLY A 44 -13.95 1.25 3.67
N GLY A 45 -14.99 1.58 2.90
CA GLY A 45 -16.28 0.91 2.97
C GLY A 45 -16.23 -0.57 2.56
N ALA A 46 -15.39 -0.93 1.58
CA ALA A 46 -15.16 -2.33 1.21
C ALA A 46 -14.45 -3.10 2.34
N LEU A 47 -13.45 -2.50 2.98
CA LEU A 47 -12.78 -3.08 4.15
C LEU A 47 -13.77 -3.30 5.30
N LYS A 48 -14.66 -2.32 5.56
CA LYS A 48 -15.72 -2.47 6.57
C LYS A 48 -16.59 -3.71 6.30
N ARG A 49 -17.05 -3.89 5.05
CA ARG A 49 -17.82 -5.08 4.66
C ARG A 49 -17.03 -6.38 4.87
N VAL A 50 -15.75 -6.40 4.51
CA VAL A 50 -14.89 -7.57 4.75
C VAL A 50 -14.83 -7.89 6.24
N ILE A 51 -14.67 -6.89 7.11
CA ILE A 51 -14.66 -7.07 8.57
C ILE A 51 -16.00 -7.68 9.03
N ASP A 52 -17.12 -7.10 8.63
CA ASP A 52 -18.45 -7.53 9.06
C ASP A 52 -18.75 -8.98 8.64
N GLU A 53 -18.38 -9.35 7.42
CA GLU A 53 -18.67 -10.68 6.86
C GLU A 53 -17.71 -11.76 7.34
N THR A 54 -16.43 -11.41 7.55
CA THR A 54 -15.39 -12.43 7.83
C THR A 54 -14.92 -12.45 9.28
N ALA A 55 -15.09 -11.38 10.02
CA ALA A 55 -14.68 -11.26 11.40
C ALA A 55 -15.68 -10.40 12.20
N PRO A 56 -16.96 -10.83 12.33
CA PRO A 56 -18.01 -10.05 12.98
C PRO A 56 -17.76 -9.83 14.48
N GLU A 57 -16.95 -10.68 15.11
CA GLU A 57 -16.64 -10.63 16.55
C GLU A 57 -15.13 -10.73 16.80
N GLY A 58 -14.71 -10.35 18.02
CA GLY A 58 -13.34 -10.45 18.50
C GLY A 58 -12.45 -9.25 18.14
N ALA A 59 -11.28 -9.18 18.77
CA ALA A 59 -10.28 -8.15 18.52
C ALA A 59 -9.67 -8.31 17.11
N LEU A 60 -9.31 -7.18 16.50
CA LEU A 60 -8.77 -7.12 15.15
C LEU A 60 -7.45 -6.36 15.13
N VAL A 61 -6.54 -6.84 14.31
CA VAL A 61 -5.36 -6.08 13.85
C VAL A 61 -5.46 -5.93 12.34
N LEU A 62 -5.39 -4.69 11.87
CA LEU A 62 -5.42 -4.38 10.43
C LEU A 62 -4.00 -4.17 9.93
N ILE A 63 -3.63 -4.87 8.85
CA ILE A 63 -2.30 -4.75 8.23
C ILE A 63 -2.47 -4.24 6.81
N GLY A 64 -1.95 -3.03 6.54
CA GLY A 64 -2.04 -2.38 5.25
C GLY A 64 -0.68 -2.04 4.66
N HIS A 65 -0.46 -2.40 3.39
CA HIS A 65 0.71 -2.01 2.62
C HIS A 65 0.30 -1.01 1.53
N SER A 66 1.03 0.08 1.39
CA SER A 66 0.82 1.10 0.36
C SER A 66 -0.63 1.62 0.40
N MET A 67 -1.38 1.48 -0.68
CA MET A 67 -2.82 1.79 -0.74
C MET A 67 -3.63 1.07 0.35
N GLY A 68 -3.17 -0.08 0.87
CA GLY A 68 -3.81 -0.76 2.00
C GLY A 68 -3.75 0.04 3.30
N GLY A 69 -2.65 0.74 3.58
CA GLY A 69 -2.55 1.67 4.70
C GLY A 69 -3.48 2.88 4.53
N MET A 70 -3.57 3.43 3.32
CA MET A 70 -4.52 4.51 2.99
C MET A 70 -5.98 4.05 3.15
N THR A 71 -6.27 2.77 2.84
CA THR A 71 -7.58 2.15 3.06
C THR A 71 -7.93 2.06 4.54
N ILE A 72 -6.96 1.71 5.40
CA ILE A 72 -7.14 1.71 6.87
C ILE A 72 -7.43 3.12 7.36
N MET A 73 -6.72 4.13 6.88
CA MET A 73 -6.99 5.54 7.22
C MET A 73 -8.39 5.99 6.75
N ALA A 74 -8.81 5.57 5.56
CA ALA A 74 -10.16 5.85 5.08
C ALA A 74 -11.24 5.14 5.91
N LEU A 75 -10.99 3.92 6.36
CA LEU A 75 -11.86 3.22 7.31
C LEU A 75 -11.96 4.00 8.64
N ALA A 76 -10.82 4.49 9.16
CA ALA A 76 -10.77 5.25 10.41
C ALA A 76 -11.56 6.57 10.32
N GLU A 77 -11.54 7.21 9.17
CA GLU A 77 -12.31 8.44 8.93
C GLU A 77 -13.81 8.16 8.82
N LEU A 78 -14.21 7.05 8.17
CA LEU A 78 -15.60 6.68 7.96
C LEU A 78 -16.24 6.04 9.20
N TYR A 79 -15.46 5.29 9.98
CA TYR A 79 -15.93 4.46 11.09
C TYR A 79 -14.97 4.56 12.29
N PRO A 80 -14.77 5.75 12.86
CA PRO A 80 -13.79 5.96 13.94
C PRO A 80 -14.07 5.12 15.18
N ASP A 81 -15.34 4.85 15.49
CA ASP A 81 -15.76 4.07 16.66
C ASP A 81 -15.25 2.62 16.66
N LEU A 82 -14.87 2.09 15.50
CA LEU A 82 -14.27 0.76 15.43
C LEU A 82 -12.89 0.69 16.09
N PHE A 83 -12.19 1.82 16.16
CA PHE A 83 -10.84 1.89 16.70
C PHE A 83 -10.88 2.06 18.20
N GLY A 84 -10.20 1.15 18.90
CA GLY A 84 -10.28 1.01 20.36
C GLY A 84 -11.36 0.05 20.84
N GLU A 85 -12.48 -0.08 20.12
CA GLU A 85 -13.52 -1.08 20.46
C GLU A 85 -13.19 -2.46 19.86
N ARG A 86 -13.08 -2.52 18.54
CA ARG A 86 -12.87 -3.76 17.78
C ARG A 86 -11.44 -3.86 17.24
N ILE A 87 -10.97 -2.78 16.63
CA ILE A 87 -9.62 -2.68 16.11
C ILE A 87 -8.71 -2.29 17.25
N GLN A 88 -7.79 -3.18 17.64
CA GLN A 88 -6.86 -2.99 18.74
C GLN A 88 -5.45 -2.65 18.26
N GLY A 89 -5.17 -2.90 16.97
CA GLY A 89 -3.89 -2.57 16.38
C GLY A 89 -3.95 -2.32 14.88
N VAL A 90 -3.00 -1.51 14.41
CA VAL A 90 -2.81 -1.24 12.98
C VAL A 90 -1.34 -1.37 12.60
N VAL A 91 -1.08 -1.97 11.45
CA VAL A 91 0.25 -2.00 10.83
C VAL A 91 0.19 -1.25 9.51
N LEU A 92 0.94 -0.17 9.42
CA LEU A 92 1.03 0.71 8.26
C LEU A 92 2.39 0.53 7.59
N SER A 93 2.43 -0.20 6.49
CA SER A 93 3.68 -0.51 5.79
C SER A 93 3.79 0.26 4.47
N SER A 94 4.91 0.98 4.27
CA SER A 94 5.22 1.70 3.03
C SER A 94 4.00 2.48 2.50
N THR A 95 3.47 3.38 3.32
CA THR A 95 2.24 4.12 3.03
C THR A 95 2.38 5.61 3.36
N SER A 96 1.36 6.38 3.08
CA SER A 96 1.32 7.83 3.31
C SER A 96 -0.07 8.27 3.77
N ALA A 97 -0.12 9.30 4.59
CA ALA A 97 -1.35 9.99 4.95
C ALA A 97 -1.69 11.16 4.01
N GLY A 98 -0.83 11.47 3.05
CA GLY A 98 -1.05 12.56 2.07
C GLY A 98 0.26 13.04 1.44
N LYS A 99 0.18 14.13 0.65
CA LYS A 99 1.32 14.80 0.00
C LYS A 99 2.13 13.94 -0.98
N LEU A 100 1.51 12.94 -1.58
CA LEU A 100 2.19 12.12 -2.60
C LEU A 100 2.41 12.87 -3.92
N ASP A 101 1.70 13.94 -4.15
CA ASP A 101 1.92 14.88 -5.26
C ASP A 101 3.24 15.67 -5.14
N GLU A 102 3.82 15.73 -3.94
CA GLU A 102 5.11 16.35 -3.67
C GLU A 102 6.29 15.41 -3.93
N VAL A 103 6.07 14.10 -4.08
CA VAL A 103 7.13 13.08 -4.25
C VAL A 103 7.77 13.18 -5.63
N ASN A 104 9.09 13.35 -5.66
CA ASN A 104 9.86 13.52 -6.90
C ASN A 104 10.20 12.21 -7.63
N LEU A 105 9.77 11.04 -7.15
CA LEU A 105 10.05 9.70 -7.69
C LEU A 105 11.55 9.47 -7.98
N GLY A 106 12.45 10.12 -7.23
CA GLY A 106 13.89 10.04 -7.44
C GLY A 106 14.35 10.62 -8.78
N MET A 107 13.57 11.50 -9.39
CA MET A 107 13.98 12.29 -10.56
C MET A 107 14.74 13.55 -10.12
N PRO A 108 15.77 13.98 -10.88
CA PRO A 108 16.41 15.27 -10.66
C PRO A 108 15.36 16.40 -10.67
N ASP A 109 15.50 17.40 -9.79
CA ASP A 109 14.53 18.49 -9.59
C ASP A 109 14.14 19.22 -10.89
N PHE A 110 15.06 19.37 -11.83
CA PHE A 110 14.76 19.99 -13.11
C PHE A 110 13.83 19.14 -14.00
N LEU A 111 13.94 17.77 -13.91
CA LEU A 111 13.04 16.87 -14.64
C LEU A 111 11.69 16.72 -13.94
N SER A 112 11.67 16.75 -12.61
CA SER A 112 10.44 16.67 -11.83
C SER A 112 9.50 17.86 -12.12
N ARG A 113 10.05 19.05 -12.39
CA ARG A 113 9.28 20.24 -12.81
C ARG A 113 8.56 20.06 -14.15
N PHE A 114 9.12 19.26 -15.05
CA PHE A 114 8.50 18.97 -16.36
C PHE A 114 7.56 17.78 -16.31
N SER A 115 7.76 16.83 -15.40
CA SER A 115 6.90 15.63 -15.26
C SER A 115 5.61 15.92 -14.49
N LYS A 116 5.62 16.83 -13.51
CA LYS A 116 4.43 17.23 -12.74
C LYS A 116 3.25 17.69 -13.62
N PRO A 117 3.41 18.54 -14.64
CA PRO A 117 2.32 18.90 -15.52
C PRO A 117 1.89 17.80 -16.50
N LEU A 118 2.71 16.76 -16.73
CA LEU A 118 2.38 15.62 -17.59
C LEU A 118 1.62 14.51 -16.83
N MET A 119 1.73 14.45 -15.51
CA MET A 119 1.01 13.46 -14.70
C MET A 119 -0.52 13.50 -14.89
N PRO A 120 -1.20 14.65 -14.93
CA PRO A 120 -2.62 14.70 -15.25
C PRO A 120 -2.97 14.17 -16.64
N VAL A 121 -2.07 14.34 -17.62
CA VAL A 121 -2.27 13.84 -18.99
C VAL A 121 -2.10 12.32 -19.04
N ILE A 122 -1.12 11.77 -18.33
CA ILE A 122 -0.90 10.32 -18.19
C ILE A 122 -2.07 9.68 -17.44
N ILE A 123 -2.56 10.33 -16.39
CA ILE A 123 -3.70 9.89 -15.58
C ILE A 123 -5.04 10.10 -16.31
N GLY A 124 -5.13 11.13 -17.18
CA GLY A 124 -6.35 11.53 -17.90
C GLY A 124 -6.73 10.68 -19.11
N GLY A 125 -5.89 9.71 -19.53
CA GLY A 125 -6.22 8.69 -20.51
C GLY A 125 -6.64 9.25 -21.89
N GLY A 126 -5.70 9.78 -22.68
CA GLY A 126 -5.95 10.03 -24.09
C GLY A 126 -6.37 8.75 -24.83
N LYS A 127 -7.44 8.80 -25.64
CA LYS A 127 -7.90 7.66 -26.45
C LYS A 127 -6.82 7.31 -27.49
N LEU A 128 -6.06 6.25 -27.26
CA LEU A 128 -5.12 5.66 -28.21
C LEU A 128 -5.81 4.61 -29.06
N THR A 129 -5.50 4.55 -30.36
CA THR A 129 -6.04 3.57 -31.28
C THR A 129 -5.45 2.17 -31.04
N SER A 130 -6.23 1.11 -31.31
CA SER A 130 -5.92 -0.29 -30.96
C SER A 130 -4.56 -0.81 -31.47
N GLY A 131 -4.07 -0.37 -32.62
CA GLY A 131 -2.79 -0.82 -33.17
C GLY A 131 -1.54 -0.24 -32.46
N VAL A 132 -1.67 0.94 -31.85
CA VAL A 132 -0.65 1.56 -31.01
C VAL A 132 -0.61 0.86 -29.65
N VAL A 133 -1.76 0.43 -29.15
CA VAL A 133 -1.90 -0.28 -27.87
C VAL A 133 -1.15 -1.63 -27.87
N ASP A 134 -1.17 -2.39 -28.95
CA ASP A 134 -0.50 -3.71 -29.05
C ASP A 134 1.02 -3.59 -29.19
N SER A 135 1.52 -2.52 -29.80
CA SER A 135 2.96 -2.23 -29.87
C SER A 135 3.48 -1.69 -28.55
N ILE A 136 2.70 -0.85 -27.87
CA ILE A 136 2.96 -0.36 -26.51
C ILE A 136 2.89 -1.52 -25.52
N ARG A 137 1.99 -2.48 -25.69
CA ARG A 137 1.82 -3.63 -24.78
C ARG A 137 3.04 -4.57 -24.80
N ARG A 138 3.71 -4.76 -25.90
CA ARG A 138 4.96 -5.54 -25.97
C ARG A 138 6.17 -4.77 -25.45
N ALA A 139 6.27 -3.48 -25.73
CA ALA A 139 7.26 -2.60 -25.11
C ALA A 139 6.97 -2.32 -23.62
N SER A 140 5.69 -2.48 -23.20
CA SER A 140 5.25 -2.21 -21.83
C SER A 140 5.66 -3.29 -20.82
N THR A 141 5.90 -4.54 -21.24
CA THR A 141 6.33 -5.60 -20.30
C THR A 141 7.75 -5.32 -19.79
N ASP A 142 8.67 -4.98 -20.69
CA ASP A 142 10.05 -4.65 -20.31
C ASP A 142 10.10 -3.34 -19.52
N LEU A 143 9.30 -2.35 -19.93
CA LEU A 143 9.19 -1.09 -19.20
C LEU A 143 8.54 -1.27 -17.82
N ALA A 144 7.46 -2.05 -17.72
CA ALA A 144 6.82 -2.36 -16.44
C ALA A 144 7.77 -3.10 -15.49
N TRP A 145 8.56 -4.05 -16.02
CA TRP A 145 9.58 -4.75 -15.26
C TRP A 145 10.68 -3.77 -14.77
N LEU A 146 11.14 -2.88 -15.65
CA LEU A 146 12.14 -1.87 -15.31
C LEU A 146 11.63 -0.87 -14.26
N LEU A 147 10.38 -0.41 -14.39
CA LEU A 147 9.75 0.48 -13.42
C LEU A 147 9.52 -0.22 -12.07
N THR A 148 9.06 -1.46 -12.09
CA THR A 148 8.92 -2.26 -10.87
C THR A 148 10.27 -2.43 -10.17
N ARG A 149 11.32 -2.76 -10.93
CA ARG A 149 12.69 -2.87 -10.41
C ARG A 149 13.19 -1.53 -9.85
N ARG A 150 12.96 -0.43 -10.56
CA ARG A 150 13.49 0.90 -10.21
C ARG A 150 12.81 1.52 -9.00
N TYR A 151 11.50 1.32 -8.86
CA TYR A 151 10.68 1.99 -7.85
C TYR A 151 10.16 1.07 -6.76
N GLY A 152 10.05 -0.22 -7.03
CA GLY A 152 9.59 -1.19 -6.03
C GLY A 152 10.67 -1.61 -5.04
N PHE A 153 11.95 -1.60 -5.47
CA PHE A 153 13.05 -2.15 -4.69
C PHE A 153 14.05 -1.10 -4.25
N GLY A 154 14.61 -1.27 -3.04
CA GLY A 154 15.64 -0.40 -2.48
C GLY A 154 17.02 -0.64 -3.07
N THR A 155 17.34 -1.89 -3.37
CA THR A 155 18.62 -2.28 -3.94
C THR A 155 18.68 -2.09 -5.46
N ASP A 156 19.86 -1.74 -5.97
CA ASP A 156 20.12 -1.70 -7.42
C ASP A 156 20.17 -3.09 -8.07
N LYS A 157 20.29 -4.14 -7.26
CA LYS A 157 20.38 -5.54 -7.70
C LYS A 157 19.35 -6.43 -7.00
N PRO A 158 18.04 -6.15 -7.15
CA PRO A 158 17.02 -7.01 -6.56
C PRO A 158 17.05 -8.40 -7.21
N SER A 159 16.59 -9.41 -6.47
CA SER A 159 16.40 -10.74 -7.02
C SER A 159 15.49 -10.72 -8.23
N PRO A 160 15.90 -11.20 -9.41
CA PRO A 160 15.03 -11.25 -10.60
C PRO A 160 13.73 -12.00 -10.34
N ALA A 161 13.76 -13.04 -9.51
CA ALA A 161 12.57 -13.80 -9.14
C ALA A 161 11.56 -12.95 -8.35
N LEU A 162 12.03 -12.10 -7.43
CA LEU A 162 11.15 -11.18 -6.69
C LEU A 162 10.59 -10.09 -7.60
N VAL A 163 11.41 -9.54 -8.52
CA VAL A 163 10.93 -8.54 -9.49
C VAL A 163 9.83 -9.13 -10.35
N SER A 164 10.06 -10.32 -10.92
CA SER A 164 9.04 -11.01 -11.73
C SER A 164 7.79 -11.38 -10.93
N TYR A 165 7.96 -11.73 -9.66
CA TYR A 165 6.83 -12.00 -8.76
C TYR A 165 5.96 -10.76 -8.55
N VAL A 166 6.57 -9.60 -8.26
CA VAL A 166 5.87 -8.33 -8.07
C VAL A 166 5.21 -7.88 -9.37
N GLU A 167 5.92 -7.98 -10.50
CA GLU A 167 5.39 -7.67 -11.82
C GLU A 167 4.17 -8.53 -12.16
N LEU A 168 4.24 -9.84 -11.93
CA LEU A 168 3.11 -10.76 -12.16
C LEU A 168 1.89 -10.41 -11.30
N MET A 169 2.09 -9.93 -10.07
CA MET A 169 1.00 -9.43 -9.24
C MET A 169 0.38 -8.17 -9.84
N ASN A 170 1.21 -7.21 -10.25
CA ASN A 170 0.77 -5.95 -10.83
C ASN A 170 0.04 -6.17 -12.16
N ALA A 171 0.52 -7.09 -13.01
CA ALA A 171 -0.08 -7.43 -14.30
C ALA A 171 -1.51 -8.01 -14.19
N ARG A 172 -1.91 -8.48 -13.01
CA ARG A 172 -3.29 -8.95 -12.75
C ARG A 172 -4.30 -7.83 -12.55
N THR A 173 -3.82 -6.59 -12.40
CA THR A 173 -4.66 -5.40 -12.28
C THR A 173 -4.64 -4.65 -13.61
N SER A 174 -5.80 -4.31 -14.15
CA SER A 174 -5.85 -3.59 -15.42
C SER A 174 -5.30 -2.17 -15.28
N THR A 175 -4.65 -1.67 -16.33
CA THR A 175 -4.13 -0.30 -16.40
C THR A 175 -5.22 0.73 -16.08
N GLU A 176 -6.44 0.49 -16.50
CA GLU A 176 -7.59 1.34 -16.18
C GLU A 176 -7.82 1.49 -14.67
N VAL A 177 -7.84 0.37 -13.95
CA VAL A 177 -8.01 0.36 -12.48
C VAL A 177 -6.86 1.10 -11.81
N VAL A 178 -5.62 0.81 -12.21
CA VAL A 178 -4.43 1.49 -11.68
C VAL A 178 -4.53 3.00 -11.89
N THR A 179 -4.83 3.44 -13.11
CA THR A 179 -4.92 4.86 -13.45
C THR A 179 -6.01 5.58 -12.64
N ARG A 180 -7.14 4.92 -12.40
CA ARG A 180 -8.25 5.49 -11.62
C ARG A 180 -7.86 5.67 -10.15
N TYR A 181 -7.21 4.67 -9.55
CA TYR A 181 -6.72 4.80 -8.17
C TYR A 181 -5.58 5.80 -8.03
N LEU A 182 -4.69 5.91 -9.02
CA LEU A 182 -3.58 6.87 -8.95
C LEU A 182 -4.09 8.28 -8.66
N ARG A 183 -5.19 8.69 -9.27
CA ARG A 183 -5.77 10.02 -9.03
C ARG A 183 -6.09 10.23 -7.55
N THR A 184 -6.84 9.32 -6.94
CA THR A 184 -7.22 9.45 -5.52
C THR A 184 -6.01 9.30 -4.59
N ILE A 185 -5.04 8.43 -4.93
CA ILE A 185 -3.80 8.25 -4.18
C ILE A 185 -2.97 9.54 -4.14
N TYR A 186 -2.82 10.21 -5.28
CA TYR A 186 -2.01 11.43 -5.36
C TYR A 186 -2.66 12.65 -4.73
N THR A 187 -3.98 12.70 -4.62
CA THR A 187 -4.71 13.87 -4.12
C THR A 187 -5.26 13.71 -2.71
N HIS A 188 -5.04 12.55 -2.08
CA HIS A 188 -5.59 12.33 -0.74
C HIS A 188 -4.81 13.10 0.34
N ALA A 189 -5.54 13.44 1.42
CA ALA A 189 -4.98 13.98 2.65
C ALA A 189 -5.78 13.39 3.83
N ARG A 190 -5.23 12.35 4.47
CA ARG A 190 -5.89 11.55 5.52
C ARG A 190 -5.30 11.80 6.90
N TYR A 191 -4.64 12.93 7.09
CA TYR A 191 -4.07 13.30 8.40
C TYR A 191 -5.12 13.31 9.53
N PRO A 192 -6.37 13.81 9.31
CA PRO A 192 -7.40 13.75 10.35
C PRO A 192 -7.77 12.32 10.78
N ALA A 193 -7.68 11.34 9.88
CA ALA A 193 -7.96 9.94 10.21
C ALA A 193 -6.98 9.36 11.26
N LEU A 194 -5.78 9.93 11.37
CA LEU A 194 -4.78 9.48 12.34
C LEU A 194 -5.22 9.73 13.79
N GLU A 195 -6.18 10.64 14.04
CA GLU A 195 -6.73 10.84 15.40
C GLU A 195 -7.41 9.58 15.93
N ALA A 196 -8.15 8.85 15.08
CA ALA A 196 -8.75 7.58 15.49
C ALA A 196 -7.68 6.49 15.72
N LEU A 197 -6.56 6.56 15.01
CA LEU A 197 -5.46 5.60 15.17
C LEU A 197 -4.68 5.79 16.48
N LYS A 198 -4.80 6.93 17.16
CA LYS A 198 -4.23 7.14 18.51
C LYS A 198 -4.88 6.26 19.58
N LEU A 199 -6.07 5.74 19.31
CA LEU A 199 -6.81 4.88 20.24
C LEU A 199 -6.33 3.42 20.24
N VAL A 200 -5.42 3.06 19.34
CA VAL A 200 -4.97 1.69 19.14
C VAL A 200 -3.45 1.62 19.05
N LYS A 201 -2.89 0.43 19.26
CA LYS A 201 -1.48 0.19 18.98
C LYS A 201 -1.18 0.39 17.50
N ALA A 202 -0.08 1.03 17.18
CA ALA A 202 0.34 1.26 15.80
C ALA A 202 1.78 0.82 15.56
N LEU A 203 2.01 0.10 14.45
CA LEU A 203 3.32 -0.22 13.93
C LEU A 203 3.46 0.38 12.54
N VAL A 204 4.46 1.22 12.33
CA VAL A 204 4.78 1.82 11.04
C VAL A 204 6.07 1.20 10.51
N ILE A 205 6.03 0.64 9.31
CA ILE A 205 7.17 -0.01 8.65
C ILE A 205 7.43 0.67 7.31
N CYS A 206 8.68 1.01 7.03
CA CYS A 206 9.05 1.60 5.74
C CYS A 206 10.45 1.14 5.34
N GLY A 207 10.66 0.87 4.05
CA GLY A 207 12.01 0.71 3.51
C GLY A 207 12.74 2.05 3.50
N GLU A 208 14.03 2.06 3.89
CA GLU A 208 14.84 3.30 3.89
C GLU A 208 15.00 3.89 2.48
N ASP A 209 14.97 3.03 1.45
CA ASP A 209 15.12 3.40 0.05
C ASP A 209 13.77 3.41 -0.71
N ASP A 210 12.64 3.54 -0.01
CA ASP A 210 11.32 3.63 -0.63
C ASP A 210 11.18 4.94 -1.43
N LYS A 211 11.01 4.80 -2.74
CA LYS A 211 10.89 5.93 -3.68
C LYS A 211 9.44 6.30 -4.00
N LEU A 212 8.48 5.45 -3.66
CA LEU A 212 7.05 5.68 -3.90
C LEU A 212 6.37 6.36 -2.72
N THR A 213 6.69 5.90 -1.51
CA THR A 213 6.29 6.51 -0.24
C THR A 213 7.53 6.70 0.62
N PRO A 214 8.34 7.72 0.33
CA PRO A 214 9.60 7.98 1.02
C PRO A 214 9.47 7.98 2.53
N LEU A 215 10.59 7.69 3.21
CA LEU A 215 10.66 7.51 4.65
C LEU A 215 10.03 8.66 5.44
N GLU A 216 10.09 9.87 4.89
CA GLU A 216 9.51 11.09 5.46
C GLU A 216 7.99 10.99 5.66
N HIS A 217 7.27 10.25 4.80
CA HIS A 217 5.83 10.03 4.96
C HIS A 217 5.53 9.16 6.18
N SER A 218 6.33 8.12 6.40
CA SER A 218 6.23 7.27 7.59
C SER A 218 6.63 8.03 8.87
N ALA A 219 7.68 8.84 8.79
CA ALA A 219 8.09 9.71 9.89
C ALA A 219 7.00 10.73 10.24
N GLU A 220 6.31 11.29 9.26
CA GLU A 220 5.19 12.21 9.51
C GLU A 220 3.99 11.51 10.17
N ILE A 221 3.68 10.27 9.79
CA ILE A 221 2.67 9.46 10.47
C ILE A 221 3.08 9.25 11.94
N CYS A 222 4.32 8.87 12.22
CA CYS A 222 4.83 8.67 13.57
C CYS A 222 4.85 9.97 14.40
N ARG A 223 5.11 11.12 13.76
CA ARG A 223 5.03 12.42 14.45
C ARG A 223 3.62 12.72 14.98
N ILE A 224 2.60 12.25 14.29
CA ILE A 224 1.18 12.42 14.70
C ILE A 224 0.75 11.30 15.65
N LEU A 225 1.33 10.11 15.50
CA LEU A 225 1.13 8.94 16.35
C LEU A 225 2.39 8.70 17.21
N PRO A 226 2.61 9.47 18.28
CA PRO A 226 3.87 9.43 19.04
C PRO A 226 4.12 8.08 19.74
N ASP A 227 3.07 7.31 19.99
CA ASP A 227 3.14 5.99 20.60
C ASP A 227 3.29 4.86 19.57
N ALA A 228 3.38 5.19 18.27
CA ALA A 228 3.59 4.20 17.23
C ALA A 228 5.02 3.68 17.23
N GLU A 229 5.17 2.38 17.14
CA GLU A 229 6.47 1.77 16.84
C GLU A 229 6.87 2.06 15.40
N PHE A 230 8.13 2.42 15.19
CA PHE A 230 8.66 2.72 13.87
C PHE A 230 9.82 1.81 13.51
N VAL A 231 9.70 1.11 12.39
CA VAL A 231 10.74 0.23 11.83
C VAL A 231 11.13 0.72 10.44
N ALA A 232 12.29 1.38 10.35
CA ALA A 232 12.96 1.64 9.10
C ALA A 232 13.74 0.39 8.68
N VAL A 233 13.46 -0.13 7.48
CA VAL A 233 14.05 -1.38 6.99
C VAL A 233 15.25 -1.08 6.10
N PRO A 234 16.50 -1.36 6.55
CA PRO A 234 17.70 -0.99 5.83
C PRO A 234 17.80 -1.67 4.45
N GLY A 235 18.12 -0.87 3.43
CA GLY A 235 18.35 -1.33 2.07
C GLY A 235 17.12 -1.92 1.38
N ALA A 236 15.92 -1.66 1.90
CA ALA A 236 14.65 -2.06 1.29
C ALA A 236 13.92 -0.86 0.69
N GLY A 237 13.15 -1.10 -0.36
CA GLY A 237 12.29 -0.13 -1.01
C GLY A 237 10.82 -0.30 -0.63
N HIS A 238 9.94 0.01 -1.59
CA HIS A 238 8.50 -0.02 -1.39
C HIS A 238 7.94 -1.40 -1.03
N VAL A 239 8.58 -2.47 -1.47
CA VAL A 239 8.15 -3.84 -1.18
C VAL A 239 9.00 -4.48 -0.06
N ALA A 240 9.32 -3.71 0.98
CA ALA A 240 10.11 -4.17 2.13
C ALA A 240 9.60 -5.49 2.73
N LEU A 241 8.28 -5.73 2.69
CA LEU A 241 7.62 -6.98 3.08
C LEU A 241 8.18 -8.23 2.34
N LEU A 242 8.68 -8.03 1.12
CA LEU A 242 9.22 -9.08 0.27
C LEU A 242 10.76 -9.06 0.23
N GLU A 243 11.37 -7.88 0.36
CA GLU A 243 12.84 -7.73 0.30
C GLU A 243 13.53 -8.18 1.59
N ARG A 244 12.96 -7.83 2.73
CA ARG A 244 13.49 -8.11 4.06
C ARG A 244 12.43 -8.71 4.98
N PRO A 245 11.88 -9.89 4.59
CA PRO A 245 10.84 -10.55 5.36
C PRO A 245 11.29 -10.95 6.77
N ASP A 246 12.57 -11.14 6.98
CA ASP A 246 13.19 -11.40 8.27
C ASP A 246 12.92 -10.27 9.28
N ILE A 247 13.24 -9.03 8.90
CA ILE A 247 13.05 -7.86 9.75
C ILE A 247 11.55 -7.57 9.94
N VAL A 248 10.80 -7.58 8.83
CA VAL A 248 9.36 -7.25 8.88
C VAL A 248 8.57 -8.27 9.67
N ASN A 249 8.88 -9.57 9.54
CA ASN A 249 8.19 -10.60 10.30
C ASN A 249 8.51 -10.54 11.80
N ALA A 250 9.77 -10.25 12.17
CA ALA A 250 10.14 -10.06 13.56
C ALA A 250 9.35 -8.91 14.18
N ALA A 251 9.38 -7.72 13.56
CA ALA A 251 8.64 -6.56 14.04
C ALA A 251 7.12 -6.82 14.12
N LEU A 252 6.55 -7.53 13.13
CA LEU A 252 5.14 -7.88 13.12
C LEU A 252 4.76 -8.83 14.26
N LEU A 253 5.59 -9.85 14.52
CA LEU A 253 5.34 -10.82 15.59
C LEU A 253 5.46 -10.17 16.97
N ASP A 254 6.51 -9.37 17.19
CA ASP A 254 6.72 -8.62 18.44
C ASP A 254 5.57 -7.63 18.70
N PHE A 255 5.07 -6.98 17.65
CA PHE A 255 3.92 -6.08 17.75
C PHE A 255 2.63 -6.82 18.12
N LEU A 256 2.37 -7.96 17.52
CA LEU A 256 1.17 -8.75 17.81
C LEU A 256 1.16 -9.27 19.25
N GLU A 257 2.32 -9.62 19.83
CA GLU A 257 2.44 -10.04 21.23
C GLU A 257 2.06 -8.95 22.23
N GLN A 258 2.06 -7.69 21.83
CA GLN A 258 1.69 -6.57 22.70
C GLN A 258 0.18 -6.29 22.72
N ILE A 259 -0.58 -6.93 21.83
CA ILE A 259 -2.02 -6.69 21.67
C ILE A 259 -2.84 -7.75 22.40
N ASP A 260 -2.24 -8.88 22.73
CA ASP A 260 -2.87 -10.02 23.44
C ASP A 260 -3.24 -9.70 24.91
#